data_6168ab92dee0cd874d51a1fe5d09d433
#
_entry.id   6168ab92dee0cd874d51a1fe5d09d433
#
_cell.length_a   1.000
_cell.length_b   1.000
_cell.length_c   1.000
_cell.angle_alpha   90.00
_cell.angle_beta   90.00
_cell.angle_gamma   90.00
#
_symmetry.space_group_name_H-M   'P 1'
#
loop_
_entity.id
_entity.type
_entity.pdbx_description
1 polymer ?
#
loop_
_entity_poly.entity_id
_entity_poly.type
_entity_poly.pdbx_seq_one_letter_code
_entity_poly.pdbx_strand_id
1 'polypeptide(L)'
;VTKLKKIMSVILISTVVGTLVGCGKQDAKNTEEEITVSAAASLKESLEEIEPIFEKESGIKVTFNFGGSGTLQKQIEEGAPVDLFISAGKKQMDQLENKNLIVNDSRLDLLKNELVLIVSNANKEEIKNVNDVISKNKDMSIGTVESVPAGQYAKEALTKLNLWNQIENKLIYSKDVKQVAYYVDNNEVTSGIVYKSDAMELKNSYIAETFDESTHSPIVYPCALISNSEKKESAEKFMEYLKEKESMNIFEKHGFNINK
;
A
#
# COMPACT_ATOMS: atom_id res chain seq x y z
N VAL A 1 -47.49 67.21 23.40
CA VAL A 1 -48.89 67.43 23.70
C VAL A 1 -49.69 66.17 23.43
N THR A 2 -50.10 65.59 24.48
CA THR A 2 -51.35 64.91 24.85
C THR A 2 -51.61 63.50 24.33
N LYS A 3 -51.56 62.61 25.29
CA LYS A 3 -52.67 61.89 25.99
C LYS A 3 -53.20 60.69 25.18
N LEU A 4 -53.09 59.51 25.70
CA LEU A 4 -53.78 58.83 26.79
C LEU A 4 -55.07 58.10 26.33
N LYS A 5 -55.15 56.85 26.53
CA LYS A 5 -56.13 55.98 27.21
C LYS A 5 -56.21 54.62 26.50
N LYS A 6 -55.80 53.57 27.17
CA LYS A 6 -56.62 52.62 27.91
C LYS A 6 -57.83 52.07 27.17
N ILE A 7 -57.92 50.80 26.93
CA ILE A 7 -58.92 49.91 27.55
C ILE A 7 -58.52 48.42 27.40
N MET A 8 -58.62 47.77 28.47
CA MET A 8 -58.48 46.41 28.82
C MET A 8 -59.69 45.59 28.37
N SER A 9 -59.55 44.47 27.81
CA SER A 9 -60.57 43.42 27.87
C SER A 9 -59.91 42.04 27.87
N VAL A 10 -60.22 41.37 28.93
CA VAL A 10 -59.93 39.98 29.32
C VAL A 10 -61.02 39.09 28.77
N ILE A 11 -60.69 37.95 28.15
CA ILE A 11 -61.44 36.69 28.05
C ILE A 11 -60.42 35.64 27.62
N LEU A 12 -59.94 34.79 28.41
CA LEU A 12 -60.32 33.58 29.14
C LEU A 12 -60.64 32.40 28.17
N ILE A 13 -59.90 31.32 28.40
CA ILE A 13 -60.16 29.88 28.18
C ILE A 13 -59.95 29.37 26.74
N SER A 14 -58.95 28.51 26.51
CA SER A 14 -59.11 27.04 26.64
C SER A 14 -57.78 26.30 26.46
N THR A 15 -57.50 25.51 27.42
CA THR A 15 -56.49 24.49 27.51
C THR A 15 -56.70 23.43 26.43
N VAL A 16 -55.73 23.23 25.53
CA VAL A 16 -55.58 21.96 24.82
C VAL A 16 -54.12 21.53 24.97
N VAL A 17 -53.92 20.62 25.91
CA VAL A 17 -52.71 19.85 26.06
C VAL A 17 -52.68 18.87 24.89
N GLY A 18 -51.96 19.19 23.87
CA GLY A 18 -51.60 18.30 22.77
C GLY A 18 -50.16 17.83 23.00
N THR A 19 -49.97 16.73 23.68
CA THR A 19 -48.71 15.97 23.76
C THR A 19 -48.41 15.42 22.35
N LEU A 20 -47.71 16.18 21.54
CA LEU A 20 -47.02 15.65 20.39
C LEU A 20 -45.76 14.95 20.89
N VAL A 21 -45.86 13.65 21.15
CA VAL A 21 -44.73 12.76 21.17
C VAL A 21 -44.21 12.71 19.72
N GLY A 22 -43.35 13.64 19.41
CA GLY A 22 -42.53 13.58 18.23
C GLY A 22 -41.50 12.47 18.47
N CYS A 23 -41.77 11.24 18.00
CA CYS A 23 -40.73 10.28 17.68
C CYS A 23 -39.89 10.91 16.55
N GLY A 24 -38.92 11.71 16.93
CA GLY A 24 -37.78 11.98 16.09
C GLY A 24 -37.10 10.66 15.82
N LYS A 25 -37.38 10.03 14.68
CA LYS A 25 -36.40 9.18 14.05
C LYS A 25 -35.17 10.05 13.87
N GLN A 26 -34.24 9.90 14.76
CA GLN A 26 -32.86 10.30 14.50
C GLN A 26 -32.46 9.43 13.30
N ASP A 27 -32.53 9.99 12.11
CA ASP A 27 -31.83 9.44 10.96
C ASP A 27 -30.40 9.34 11.43
N ALA A 28 -30.01 8.14 11.86
CA ALA A 28 -28.60 7.80 11.98
C ALA A 28 -28.04 8.12 10.59
N LYS A 29 -27.31 9.23 10.46
CA LYS A 29 -26.41 9.45 9.35
C LYS A 29 -25.58 8.18 9.32
N ASN A 30 -25.88 7.33 8.35
CA ASN A 30 -25.04 6.22 8.00
C ASN A 30 -23.77 6.88 7.43
N THR A 31 -22.87 7.32 8.29
CA THR A 31 -21.54 7.71 7.88
C THR A 31 -20.91 6.41 7.46
N GLU A 32 -20.86 6.18 6.14
CA GLU A 32 -20.11 5.06 5.59
C GLU A 32 -18.74 5.08 6.27
N GLU A 33 -18.43 3.99 6.94
CA GLU A 33 -17.17 3.86 7.64
C GLU A 33 -16.08 3.69 6.57
N GLU A 34 -15.03 4.49 6.63
CA GLU A 34 -13.96 4.51 5.63
C GLU A 34 -12.62 4.45 6.33
N ILE A 35 -11.71 3.63 5.83
CA ILE A 35 -10.32 3.52 6.31
C ILE A 35 -9.34 3.93 5.24
N THR A 36 -8.19 4.45 5.65
CA THR A 36 -7.05 4.78 4.77
C THR A 36 -5.93 3.78 4.99
N VAL A 37 -5.56 3.08 3.92
CA VAL A 37 -4.49 2.09 3.92
C VAL A 37 -3.31 2.61 3.10
N SER A 38 -2.16 2.83 3.74
CA SER A 38 -0.89 3.05 3.04
C SER A 38 -0.25 1.71 2.72
N ALA A 39 -0.06 1.40 1.43
CA ALA A 39 0.46 0.12 0.98
C ALA A 39 1.58 0.25 -0.04
N ALA A 40 2.56 -0.65 0.02
CA ALA A 40 3.61 -0.75 -0.97
C ALA A 40 3.04 -0.85 -2.39
N ALA A 41 3.63 -0.13 -3.34
CA ALA A 41 3.15 -0.04 -4.71
C ALA A 41 2.97 -1.42 -5.41
N SER A 42 3.79 -2.40 -5.05
CA SER A 42 3.71 -3.78 -5.56
C SER A 42 2.42 -4.53 -5.18
N LEU A 43 1.66 -4.03 -4.19
CA LEU A 43 0.40 -4.64 -3.75
C LEU A 43 -0.83 -4.11 -4.52
N LYS A 44 -0.63 -3.12 -5.40
CA LYS A 44 -1.72 -2.35 -5.97
C LYS A 44 -2.78 -3.25 -6.61
N GLU A 45 -2.42 -4.07 -7.57
CA GLU A 45 -3.37 -4.87 -8.35
C GLU A 45 -4.13 -5.88 -7.47
N SER A 46 -3.42 -6.53 -6.55
CA SER A 46 -4.05 -7.48 -5.63
C SER A 46 -5.01 -6.80 -4.64
N LEU A 47 -4.63 -5.64 -4.09
CA LEU A 47 -5.49 -4.92 -3.16
C LEU A 47 -6.70 -4.28 -3.87
N GLU A 48 -6.53 -3.76 -5.09
CA GLU A 48 -7.64 -3.26 -5.92
C GLU A 48 -8.62 -4.38 -6.34
N GLU A 49 -8.17 -5.65 -6.42
CA GLU A 49 -9.05 -6.80 -6.64
C GLU A 49 -9.77 -7.23 -5.35
N ILE A 50 -9.13 -7.11 -4.18
CA ILE A 50 -9.69 -7.46 -2.86
C ILE A 50 -10.71 -6.41 -2.39
N GLU A 51 -10.41 -5.11 -2.60
CA GLU A 51 -11.21 -3.98 -2.11
C GLU A 51 -12.72 -4.14 -2.32
N PRO A 52 -13.23 -4.33 -3.55
CA PRO A 52 -14.67 -4.36 -3.80
C PRO A 52 -15.37 -5.56 -3.14
N ILE A 53 -14.64 -6.64 -2.87
CA ILE A 53 -15.18 -7.83 -2.19
C ILE A 53 -15.34 -7.50 -0.72
N PHE A 54 -14.29 -6.98 -0.07
CA PHE A 54 -14.32 -6.57 1.33
C PHE A 54 -15.38 -5.49 1.59
N GLU A 55 -15.43 -4.43 0.77
CA GLU A 55 -16.40 -3.34 0.93
C GLU A 55 -17.85 -3.85 0.86
N LYS A 56 -18.12 -4.78 -0.05
CA LYS A 56 -19.45 -5.39 -0.21
C LYS A 56 -19.85 -6.21 1.03
N GLU A 57 -18.90 -6.92 1.62
CA GLU A 57 -19.16 -7.80 2.76
C GLU A 57 -19.22 -7.07 4.09
N SER A 58 -18.33 -6.09 4.29
CA SER A 58 -18.19 -5.37 5.56
C SER A 58 -19.00 -4.09 5.64
N GLY A 59 -19.28 -3.45 4.51
CA GLY A 59 -19.83 -2.09 4.44
C GLY A 59 -18.82 -1.00 4.78
N ILE A 60 -17.51 -1.35 4.93
CA ILE A 60 -16.42 -0.42 5.23
C ILE A 60 -15.73 -0.08 3.92
N LYS A 61 -15.60 1.21 3.61
CA LYS A 61 -14.83 1.69 2.45
C LYS A 61 -13.33 1.68 2.73
N VAL A 62 -12.55 1.38 1.70
CA VAL A 62 -11.09 1.38 1.78
C VAL A 62 -10.52 2.37 0.76
N THR A 63 -9.74 3.33 1.24
CA THR A 63 -8.98 4.23 0.37
C THR A 63 -7.50 3.90 0.45
N PHE A 64 -6.86 3.65 -0.68
CA PHE A 64 -5.45 3.31 -0.75
C PHE A 64 -4.56 4.50 -1.09
N ASN A 65 -3.40 4.55 -0.41
CA ASN A 65 -2.26 5.37 -0.77
C ASN A 65 -1.09 4.45 -1.14
N PHE A 66 -0.83 4.29 -2.45
CA PHE A 66 0.24 3.42 -2.94
C PHE A 66 1.54 4.20 -3.19
N GLY A 67 2.68 3.60 -2.80
CA GLY A 67 3.98 4.21 -3.03
C GLY A 67 5.16 3.34 -2.58
N GLY A 68 6.36 3.88 -2.70
CA GLY A 68 7.55 3.28 -2.08
C GLY A 68 7.41 3.27 -0.56
N SER A 69 7.63 2.11 0.08
CA SER A 69 7.35 1.94 1.50
C SER A 69 8.08 2.94 2.41
N GLY A 70 9.29 3.38 2.03
CA GLY A 70 10.02 4.40 2.79
C GLY A 70 9.43 5.80 2.67
N THR A 71 8.80 6.11 1.53
CA THR A 71 8.06 7.37 1.35
C THR A 71 6.79 7.34 2.20
N LEU A 72 6.05 6.24 2.19
CA LEU A 72 4.84 6.05 3.00
C LEU A 72 5.16 6.10 4.50
N GLN A 73 6.25 5.43 4.91
CA GLN A 73 6.76 5.50 6.29
C GLN A 73 7.01 6.93 6.74
N LYS A 74 7.69 7.75 5.92
CA LYS A 74 7.94 9.16 6.25
C LYS A 74 6.65 9.96 6.38
N GLN A 75 5.67 9.75 5.50
CA GLN A 75 4.36 10.38 5.58
C GLN A 75 3.65 10.04 6.91
N ILE A 76 3.73 8.78 7.36
CA ILE A 76 3.18 8.37 8.66
C ILE A 76 3.93 9.04 9.81
N GLU A 77 5.25 9.15 9.75
CA GLU A 77 6.06 9.86 10.73
C GLU A 77 5.73 11.35 10.80
N GLU A 78 5.32 11.96 9.69
CA GLU A 78 4.89 13.35 9.56
C GLU A 78 3.42 13.56 9.94
N GLY A 79 2.71 12.48 10.34
CA GLY A 79 1.33 12.56 10.85
C GLY A 79 0.26 12.41 9.77
N ALA A 80 0.55 11.81 8.62
CA ALA A 80 -0.47 11.50 7.63
C ALA A 80 -1.60 10.65 8.25
N PRO A 81 -2.88 10.94 7.91
CA PRO A 81 -4.03 10.21 8.45
C PRO A 81 -4.14 8.83 7.79
N VAL A 82 -3.45 7.85 8.36
CA VAL A 82 -3.39 6.46 7.90
C VAL A 82 -3.89 5.55 9.02
N ASP A 83 -4.66 4.53 8.69
CA ASP A 83 -5.22 3.58 9.63
C ASP A 83 -4.45 2.25 9.64
N LEU A 84 -3.99 1.81 8.46
CA LEU A 84 -3.22 0.57 8.27
C LEU A 84 -2.02 0.82 7.37
N PHE A 85 -0.87 0.23 7.70
CA PHE A 85 0.33 0.27 6.85
C PHE A 85 0.77 -1.14 6.44
N ILE A 86 1.01 -1.33 5.14
CA ILE A 86 1.54 -2.57 4.56
C ILE A 86 2.82 -2.24 3.79
N SER A 87 3.95 -2.67 4.34
CA SER A 87 5.28 -2.40 3.77
C SER A 87 5.79 -3.58 2.96
N ALA A 88 6.60 -3.32 1.92
CA ALA A 88 7.34 -4.34 1.18
C ALA A 88 8.71 -4.66 1.80
N GLY A 89 8.98 -4.19 3.00
CA GLY A 89 10.23 -4.45 3.72
C GLY A 89 10.08 -4.24 5.23
N LYS A 90 10.77 -5.07 6.01
CA LYS A 90 10.75 -5.03 7.48
C LYS A 90 11.33 -3.74 8.04
N LYS A 91 12.39 -3.22 7.43
CA LYS A 91 13.10 -2.02 7.90
C LYS A 91 12.18 -0.83 8.13
N GLN A 92 11.23 -0.58 7.23
CA GLN A 92 10.30 0.54 7.32
C GLN A 92 9.31 0.35 8.47
N MET A 93 8.84 -0.89 8.65
CA MET A 93 7.96 -1.24 9.78
C MET A 93 8.70 -1.14 11.12
N ASP A 94 9.94 -1.64 11.19
CA ASP A 94 10.80 -1.55 12.39
C ASP A 94 11.02 -0.08 12.81
N GLN A 95 11.17 0.83 11.85
CA GLN A 95 11.34 2.26 12.13
C GLN A 95 10.09 2.88 12.73
N LEU A 96 8.89 2.53 12.25
CA LEU A 96 7.64 2.99 12.84
C LEU A 96 7.41 2.38 14.23
N GLU A 97 7.72 1.10 14.40
CA GLU A 97 7.63 0.40 15.70
C GLU A 97 8.54 1.04 16.75
N ASN A 98 9.80 1.30 16.41
CA ASN A 98 10.76 1.98 17.29
C ASN A 98 10.33 3.39 17.69
N LYS A 99 9.47 4.04 16.90
CA LYS A 99 8.87 5.35 17.19
C LYS A 99 7.51 5.27 17.87
N ASN A 100 7.03 4.06 18.20
CA ASN A 100 5.70 3.79 18.76
C ASN A 100 4.55 4.33 17.89
N LEU A 101 4.73 4.30 16.55
CA LEU A 101 3.73 4.76 15.57
C LEU A 101 2.81 3.64 15.08
N ILE A 102 3.06 2.39 15.47
CA ILE A 102 2.18 1.25 15.21
C ILE A 102 1.66 0.68 16.52
N VAL A 103 0.55 -0.06 16.45
CA VAL A 103 0.05 -0.88 17.55
C VAL A 103 0.89 -2.15 17.59
N ASN A 104 1.77 -2.30 18.57
CA ASN A 104 2.79 -3.35 18.63
C ASN A 104 2.23 -4.76 18.42
N ASP A 105 1.13 -5.09 19.07
CA ASP A 105 0.51 -6.41 19.00
C ASP A 105 -0.26 -6.67 17.69
N SER A 106 -0.38 -5.66 16.82
CA SER A 106 -1.04 -5.78 15.51
C SER A 106 -0.08 -6.20 14.39
N ARG A 107 1.23 -6.08 14.61
CA ARG A 107 2.22 -6.38 13.57
C ARG A 107 2.23 -7.86 13.19
N LEU A 108 2.12 -8.14 11.91
CA LEU A 108 2.23 -9.48 11.34
C LEU A 108 2.97 -9.46 10.00
N ASP A 109 3.59 -10.58 9.64
CA ASP A 109 4.22 -10.80 8.34
C ASP A 109 3.16 -11.43 7.40
N LEU A 110 2.56 -10.61 6.52
CA LEU A 110 1.41 -11.00 5.70
C LEU A 110 1.81 -11.89 4.53
N LEU A 111 2.82 -11.47 3.75
CA LEU A 111 3.22 -12.10 2.49
C LEU A 111 4.74 -12.18 2.37
N LYS A 112 5.19 -12.99 1.38
CA LYS A 112 6.57 -13.03 0.89
C LYS A 112 6.61 -12.77 -0.61
N ASN A 113 7.81 -12.47 -1.14
CA ASN A 113 8.01 -12.29 -2.58
C ASN A 113 9.41 -12.77 -3.01
N GLU A 114 9.65 -12.77 -4.30
CA GLU A 114 10.93 -13.09 -4.93
C GLU A 114 11.46 -11.86 -5.68
N LEU A 115 12.78 -11.69 -5.70
CA LEU A 115 13.43 -10.64 -6.47
C LEU A 115 13.78 -11.16 -7.86
N VAL A 116 13.40 -10.42 -8.90
CA VAL A 116 13.62 -10.84 -10.28
C VAL A 116 14.22 -9.73 -11.14
N LEU A 117 15.03 -10.11 -12.13
CA LEU A 117 15.45 -9.26 -13.23
C LEU A 117 14.40 -9.38 -14.34
N ILE A 118 13.79 -8.26 -14.70
CA ILE A 118 12.96 -8.15 -15.89
C ILE A 118 13.73 -7.48 -17.02
N VAL A 119 13.44 -7.88 -18.26
CA VAL A 119 14.05 -7.35 -19.47
C VAL A 119 12.96 -7.10 -20.49
N SER A 120 13.03 -5.98 -21.21
CA SER A 120 12.09 -5.68 -22.28
C SER A 120 12.20 -6.69 -23.42
N ASN A 121 11.08 -7.03 -24.05
CA ASN A 121 11.04 -8.00 -25.13
C ASN A 121 11.94 -7.62 -26.32
N ALA A 122 12.21 -6.33 -26.53
CA ALA A 122 13.12 -5.84 -27.56
C ALA A 122 14.58 -6.34 -27.34
N ASN A 123 14.96 -6.66 -26.10
CA ASN A 123 16.30 -7.11 -25.72
C ASN A 123 16.36 -8.61 -25.37
N LYS A 124 15.27 -9.36 -25.61
CA LYS A 124 15.11 -10.76 -25.18
C LYS A 124 16.20 -11.71 -25.67
N GLU A 125 16.68 -11.51 -26.89
CA GLU A 125 17.73 -12.38 -27.46
C GLU A 125 19.13 -12.06 -26.92
N GLU A 126 19.31 -10.85 -26.43
CA GLU A 126 20.63 -10.37 -25.97
C GLU A 126 20.84 -10.56 -24.48
N ILE A 127 19.82 -10.39 -23.64
CA ILE A 127 19.93 -10.33 -22.18
C ILE A 127 19.19 -11.51 -21.57
N LYS A 128 19.89 -12.38 -20.87
CA LYS A 128 19.35 -13.55 -20.18
C LYS A 128 19.55 -13.51 -18.66
N ASN A 129 20.46 -12.67 -18.19
CA ASN A 129 20.79 -12.51 -16.77
C ASN A 129 21.44 -11.16 -16.51
N VAL A 130 21.72 -10.84 -15.25
CA VAL A 130 22.33 -9.56 -14.85
C VAL A 130 23.76 -9.38 -15.42
N ASN A 131 24.53 -10.45 -15.59
CA ASN A 131 25.86 -10.34 -16.18
C ASN A 131 25.81 -9.92 -17.65
N ASP A 132 24.78 -10.31 -18.41
CA ASP A 132 24.58 -9.84 -19.78
C ASP A 132 24.30 -8.35 -19.82
N VAL A 133 23.50 -7.80 -18.88
CA VAL A 133 23.25 -6.36 -18.77
C VAL A 133 24.56 -5.60 -18.62
N ILE A 134 25.44 -6.07 -17.73
CA ILE A 134 26.73 -5.45 -17.43
C ILE A 134 27.69 -5.58 -18.58
N SER A 135 27.91 -6.79 -19.10
CA SER A 135 28.91 -7.08 -20.17
C SER A 135 28.56 -6.39 -21.47
N LYS A 136 27.27 -6.21 -21.78
CA LYS A 136 26.77 -5.51 -22.96
C LYS A 136 26.55 -4.02 -22.72
N ASN A 137 26.96 -3.54 -21.55
CA ASN A 137 26.92 -2.12 -21.22
C ASN A 137 25.52 -1.50 -21.30
N LYS A 138 24.48 -2.26 -20.92
CA LYS A 138 23.08 -1.82 -20.96
C LYS A 138 22.69 -1.10 -19.65
N ASP A 139 21.64 -0.34 -19.70
CA ASP A 139 21.04 0.35 -18.56
C ASP A 139 20.09 -0.56 -17.74
N MET A 140 19.89 -0.18 -16.51
CA MET A 140 19.01 -0.91 -15.58
C MET A 140 18.28 0.07 -14.67
N SER A 141 16.99 -0.11 -14.47
CA SER A 141 16.24 0.61 -13.47
C SER A 141 16.09 -0.20 -12.18
N ILE A 142 16.23 0.48 -11.04
CA ILE A 142 15.92 -0.05 -9.71
C ILE A 142 15.15 1.00 -8.90
N GLY A 143 14.46 0.60 -7.86
CA GLY A 143 13.90 1.54 -6.90
C GLY A 143 15.01 2.34 -6.19
N THR A 144 14.72 3.59 -5.80
CA THR A 144 15.63 4.39 -4.98
C THR A 144 15.99 3.64 -3.69
N VAL A 145 17.26 3.38 -3.48
CA VAL A 145 17.76 2.49 -2.40
C VAL A 145 17.30 2.94 -1.01
N GLU A 146 17.22 4.26 -0.78
CA GLU A 146 16.88 4.84 0.51
C GLU A 146 15.39 4.72 0.87
N SER A 147 14.51 4.63 -0.13
CA SER A 147 13.05 4.74 0.06
C SER A 147 12.21 3.60 -0.53
N VAL A 148 12.80 2.75 -1.37
CA VAL A 148 12.09 1.66 -2.04
C VAL A 148 12.71 0.33 -1.63
N PRO A 149 11.97 -0.54 -0.91
CA PRO A 149 12.52 -1.83 -0.46
C PRO A 149 13.07 -2.69 -1.60
N ALA A 150 12.40 -2.77 -2.76
CA ALA A 150 12.92 -3.48 -3.93
C ALA A 150 14.32 -2.98 -4.35
N GLY A 151 14.57 -1.67 -4.26
CA GLY A 151 15.87 -1.08 -4.52
C GLY A 151 16.92 -1.44 -3.46
N GLN A 152 16.52 -1.57 -2.21
CA GLN A 152 17.41 -2.04 -1.13
C GLN A 152 17.82 -3.50 -1.38
N TYR A 153 16.87 -4.38 -1.68
CA TYR A 153 17.15 -5.78 -2.01
C TYR A 153 17.99 -5.92 -3.29
N ALA A 154 17.71 -5.10 -4.31
CA ALA A 154 18.52 -5.06 -5.53
C ALA A 154 19.99 -4.70 -5.21
N LYS A 155 20.22 -3.69 -4.37
CA LYS A 155 21.57 -3.32 -3.93
C LYS A 155 22.24 -4.44 -3.14
N GLU A 156 21.52 -5.09 -2.23
CA GLU A 156 22.04 -6.24 -1.46
C GLU A 156 22.46 -7.35 -2.41
N ALA A 157 21.59 -7.76 -3.34
CA ALA A 157 21.87 -8.83 -4.28
C ALA A 157 23.06 -8.49 -5.20
N LEU A 158 23.07 -7.33 -5.83
CA LEU A 158 24.17 -6.90 -6.70
C LEU A 158 25.49 -6.76 -5.94
N THR A 159 25.46 -6.31 -4.68
CA THR A 159 26.66 -6.23 -3.82
C THR A 159 27.18 -7.60 -3.47
N LYS A 160 26.30 -8.53 -3.08
CA LYS A 160 26.66 -9.92 -2.74
C LYS A 160 27.26 -10.66 -3.92
N LEU A 161 26.77 -10.37 -5.13
CA LEU A 161 27.28 -10.91 -6.39
C LEU A 161 28.55 -10.20 -6.92
N ASN A 162 29.04 -9.15 -6.22
CA ASN A 162 30.15 -8.27 -6.64
C ASN A 162 29.90 -7.53 -7.97
N LEU A 163 28.63 -7.20 -8.25
CA LEU A 163 28.19 -6.54 -9.49
C LEU A 163 27.84 -5.07 -9.30
N TRP A 164 27.57 -4.63 -8.06
CA TRP A 164 27.10 -3.26 -7.76
C TRP A 164 28.00 -2.19 -8.38
N ASN A 165 29.30 -2.21 -8.10
CA ASN A 165 30.25 -1.22 -8.61
C ASN A 165 30.40 -1.21 -10.14
N GLN A 166 29.98 -2.29 -10.80
CA GLN A 166 30.07 -2.42 -12.26
C GLN A 166 28.88 -1.79 -12.96
N ILE A 167 27.72 -1.70 -12.29
CA ILE A 167 26.46 -1.20 -12.87
C ILE A 167 26.01 0.15 -12.28
N GLU A 168 26.50 0.54 -11.10
CA GLU A 168 26.02 1.70 -10.34
C GLU A 168 25.89 2.98 -11.18
N ASN A 169 26.87 3.27 -12.05
CA ASN A 169 26.87 4.45 -12.90
C ASN A 169 25.83 4.41 -14.05
N LYS A 170 25.12 3.28 -14.21
CA LYS A 170 24.09 3.06 -15.24
C LYS A 170 22.72 2.79 -14.65
N LEU A 171 22.61 2.88 -13.33
CA LEU A 171 21.35 2.70 -12.65
C LEU A 171 20.46 3.94 -12.83
N ILE A 172 19.21 3.67 -13.16
CA ILE A 172 18.14 4.65 -13.22
C ILE A 172 17.25 4.41 -12.01
N TYR A 173 17.23 5.39 -11.09
CA TYR A 173 16.49 5.28 -9.85
C TYR A 173 15.04 5.72 -10.01
N SER A 174 14.14 4.86 -9.56
CA SER A 174 12.70 5.06 -9.61
C SER A 174 12.11 5.29 -8.21
N LYS A 175 11.02 6.06 -8.15
CA LYS A 175 10.35 6.42 -6.88
C LYS A 175 9.64 5.23 -6.20
N ASP A 176 9.29 4.20 -6.96
CA ASP A 176 8.69 2.95 -6.52
C ASP A 176 8.96 1.82 -7.53
N VAL A 177 8.61 0.58 -7.17
CA VAL A 177 8.88 -0.58 -8.02
C VAL A 177 7.98 -0.64 -9.26
N LYS A 178 6.77 -0.07 -9.21
CA LYS A 178 5.89 0.01 -10.38
C LYS A 178 6.45 0.91 -11.47
N GLN A 179 7.15 1.99 -11.09
CA GLN A 179 7.83 2.84 -12.05
C GLN A 179 9.01 2.11 -12.72
N VAL A 180 9.75 1.26 -11.98
CA VAL A 180 10.77 0.38 -12.58
C VAL A 180 10.14 -0.53 -13.63
N ALA A 181 9.07 -1.24 -13.26
CA ALA A 181 8.35 -2.14 -14.14
C ALA A 181 7.83 -1.41 -15.39
N TYR A 182 7.25 -0.24 -15.21
CA TYR A 182 6.73 0.61 -16.30
C TYR A 182 7.83 0.98 -17.31
N TYR A 183 8.98 1.43 -16.86
CA TYR A 183 10.08 1.82 -17.76
C TYR A 183 10.59 0.66 -18.61
N VAL A 184 10.69 -0.54 -18.01
CA VAL A 184 11.12 -1.73 -18.76
C VAL A 184 10.04 -2.20 -19.74
N ASP A 185 8.78 -2.24 -19.30
CA ASP A 185 7.66 -2.74 -20.13
C ASP A 185 7.37 -1.81 -21.33
N ASN A 186 7.68 -0.51 -21.20
CA ASN A 186 7.59 0.46 -22.31
C ASN A 186 8.89 0.60 -23.09
N ASN A 187 9.91 -0.24 -22.83
CA ASN A 187 11.21 -0.21 -23.50
C ASN A 187 11.92 1.15 -23.37
N GLU A 188 11.67 1.88 -22.29
CA GLU A 188 12.38 3.13 -21.93
C GLU A 188 13.75 2.83 -21.29
N VAL A 189 13.85 1.66 -20.63
CA VAL A 189 15.06 1.09 -20.03
C VAL A 189 15.16 -0.37 -20.44
N THR A 190 16.38 -0.85 -20.64
CA THR A 190 16.65 -2.23 -21.11
C THR A 190 16.17 -3.28 -20.11
N SER A 191 16.44 -3.06 -18.81
CA SER A 191 16.20 -4.03 -17.73
C SER A 191 15.83 -3.35 -16.42
N GLY A 192 15.31 -4.12 -15.47
CA GLY A 192 15.02 -3.62 -14.13
C GLY A 192 14.95 -4.74 -13.13
N ILE A 193 15.17 -4.41 -11.86
CA ILE A 193 14.99 -5.34 -10.75
C ILE A 193 13.71 -4.98 -10.01
N VAL A 194 12.78 -5.93 -9.95
CA VAL A 194 11.45 -5.80 -9.38
C VAL A 194 11.10 -7.05 -8.57
N TYR A 195 9.91 -7.10 -7.99
CA TYR A 195 9.38 -8.33 -7.43
C TYR A 195 8.70 -9.18 -8.51
N LYS A 196 8.62 -10.48 -8.25
CA LYS A 196 7.92 -11.42 -9.14
C LYS A 196 6.45 -11.01 -9.34
N SER A 197 5.78 -10.53 -8.29
CA SER A 197 4.42 -10.02 -8.39
C SER A 197 4.28 -8.89 -9.40
N ASP A 198 5.23 -7.94 -9.44
CA ASP A 198 5.22 -6.87 -10.43
C ASP A 198 5.46 -7.40 -11.85
N ALA A 199 6.36 -8.37 -11.97
CA ALA A 199 6.72 -8.97 -13.27
C ALA A 199 5.56 -9.74 -13.93
N MET A 200 4.65 -10.32 -13.14
CA MET A 200 3.50 -11.07 -13.65
C MET A 200 2.45 -10.19 -14.35
N GLU A 201 2.43 -8.90 -14.06
CA GLU A 201 1.51 -7.94 -14.65
C GLU A 201 2.00 -7.37 -16.01
N LEU A 202 3.25 -7.68 -16.42
CA LEU A 202 3.89 -7.09 -17.57
C LEU A 202 3.54 -7.81 -18.88
N LYS A 203 3.46 -7.06 -19.96
CA LYS A 203 3.04 -7.56 -21.28
C LYS A 203 4.17 -7.56 -22.31
N ASN A 204 5.11 -6.60 -22.21
CA ASN A 204 6.15 -6.37 -23.17
C ASN A 204 7.56 -6.64 -22.60
N SER A 205 7.63 -7.31 -21.47
CA SER A 205 8.85 -7.73 -20.81
C SER A 205 8.72 -9.14 -20.25
N TYR A 206 9.82 -9.72 -19.82
CA TYR A 206 9.87 -11.08 -19.28
C TYR A 206 10.84 -11.15 -18.12
N ILE A 207 10.67 -12.17 -17.27
CA ILE A 207 11.61 -12.50 -16.20
C ILE A 207 12.80 -13.20 -16.84
N ALA A 208 13.96 -12.53 -16.83
CA ALA A 208 15.22 -13.08 -17.34
C ALA A 208 15.96 -13.91 -16.29
N GLU A 209 15.86 -13.51 -15.02
CA GLU A 209 16.54 -14.17 -13.91
C GLU A 209 15.75 -13.98 -12.61
N THR A 210 15.74 -15.00 -11.76
CA THR A 210 15.32 -14.88 -10.36
C THR A 210 16.56 -14.89 -9.49
N PHE A 211 16.71 -13.89 -8.61
CA PHE A 211 17.85 -13.82 -7.70
C PHE A 211 17.71 -14.88 -6.60
N ASP A 212 18.84 -15.54 -6.28
CA ASP A 212 18.87 -16.51 -5.17
C ASP A 212 18.61 -15.80 -3.83
N GLU A 213 17.77 -16.40 -3.00
CA GLU A 213 17.39 -15.85 -1.68
C GLU A 213 18.59 -15.57 -0.77
N SER A 214 19.72 -16.26 -0.96
CA SER A 214 20.96 -16.01 -0.21
C SER A 214 21.66 -14.70 -0.59
N THR A 215 21.25 -14.05 -1.69
CA THR A 215 21.87 -12.81 -2.18
C THR A 215 21.31 -11.54 -1.52
N HIS A 216 20.18 -11.62 -0.87
CA HIS A 216 19.52 -10.50 -0.21
C HIS A 216 18.79 -10.95 1.06
N SER A 217 18.39 -9.99 1.88
CA SER A 217 17.53 -10.23 3.04
C SER A 217 16.17 -10.80 2.62
N PRO A 218 15.50 -11.60 3.46
CA PRO A 218 14.18 -12.15 3.15
C PRO A 218 13.16 -11.06 2.82
N ILE A 219 12.49 -11.21 1.69
CA ILE A 219 11.46 -10.27 1.23
C ILE A 219 10.13 -10.63 1.90
N VAL A 220 9.75 -9.81 2.87
CA VAL A 220 8.55 -9.98 3.68
C VAL A 220 7.75 -8.70 3.66
N TYR A 221 6.43 -8.83 3.62
CA TYR A 221 5.47 -7.73 3.68
C TYR A 221 4.82 -7.68 5.07
N PRO A 222 5.39 -6.92 6.01
CA PRO A 222 4.76 -6.70 7.29
C PRO A 222 3.57 -5.73 7.16
N CYS A 223 2.55 -6.00 7.97
CA CYS A 223 1.33 -5.20 8.09
C CYS A 223 1.12 -4.83 9.56
N ALA A 224 0.66 -3.61 9.85
CA ALA A 224 0.35 -3.17 11.19
C ALA A 224 -0.65 -2.01 11.21
N LEU A 225 -1.46 -1.95 12.28
CA LEU A 225 -2.33 -0.82 12.58
C LEU A 225 -1.51 0.40 13.03
N ILE A 226 -1.93 1.60 12.61
CA ILE A 226 -1.29 2.85 13.04
C ILE A 226 -1.81 3.28 14.40
N SER A 227 -0.89 3.64 15.32
CA SER A 227 -1.20 3.85 16.74
C SER A 227 -2.16 5.01 17.00
N ASN A 228 -2.13 6.08 16.19
CA ASN A 228 -2.99 7.25 16.30
C ASN A 228 -4.28 7.17 15.45
N SER A 229 -4.54 6.06 14.77
CA SER A 229 -5.80 5.84 14.06
C SER A 229 -6.99 5.88 15.03
N GLU A 230 -8.05 6.57 14.64
CA GLU A 230 -9.34 6.55 15.32
C GLU A 230 -10.27 5.42 14.82
N LYS A 231 -9.85 4.72 13.74
CA LYS A 231 -10.61 3.68 13.04
C LYS A 231 -10.00 2.29 13.18
N LYS A 232 -9.33 2.03 14.33
CA LYS A 232 -8.58 0.78 14.54
C LYS A 232 -9.43 -0.47 14.34
N GLU A 233 -10.67 -0.48 14.82
CA GLU A 233 -11.56 -1.63 14.69
C GLU A 233 -11.85 -1.98 13.22
N SER A 234 -12.11 -0.98 12.38
CA SER A 234 -12.36 -1.18 10.96
C SER A 234 -11.11 -1.53 10.17
N ALA A 235 -9.97 -0.94 10.54
CA ALA A 235 -8.68 -1.29 9.96
C ALA A 235 -8.24 -2.72 10.35
N GLU A 236 -8.56 -3.16 11.57
CA GLU A 236 -8.31 -4.54 12.03
C GLU A 236 -9.18 -5.54 11.24
N LYS A 237 -10.46 -5.23 11.02
CA LYS A 237 -11.33 -6.07 10.19
C LYS A 237 -10.75 -6.26 8.78
N PHE A 238 -10.24 -5.19 8.17
CA PHE A 238 -9.59 -5.30 6.86
C PHE A 238 -8.30 -6.11 6.93
N MET A 239 -7.47 -5.89 7.94
CA MET A 239 -6.23 -6.65 8.15
C MET A 239 -6.50 -8.15 8.35
N GLU A 240 -7.55 -8.52 9.09
CA GLU A 240 -7.97 -9.92 9.25
C GLU A 240 -8.48 -10.50 7.92
N TYR A 241 -9.27 -9.72 7.17
CA TYR A 241 -9.76 -10.13 5.85
C TYR A 241 -8.63 -10.43 4.87
N LEU A 242 -7.53 -9.67 4.92
CA LEU A 242 -6.36 -9.94 4.09
C LEU A 242 -5.73 -11.31 4.35
N LYS A 243 -5.98 -11.93 5.53
CA LYS A 243 -5.50 -13.28 5.89
C LYS A 243 -6.47 -14.39 5.49
N GLU A 244 -7.67 -14.05 5.07
CA GLU A 244 -8.66 -15.04 4.67
C GLU A 244 -8.25 -15.74 3.36
N LYS A 245 -8.78 -16.95 3.17
CA LYS A 245 -8.43 -17.79 2.02
C LYS A 245 -8.67 -17.09 0.67
N GLU A 246 -9.73 -16.29 0.57
CA GLU A 246 -10.06 -15.58 -0.66
C GLU A 246 -8.99 -14.56 -1.01
N SER A 247 -8.64 -13.69 -0.06
CA SER A 247 -7.56 -12.71 -0.22
C SER A 247 -6.21 -13.37 -0.51
N MET A 248 -5.89 -14.46 0.20
CA MET A 248 -4.65 -15.21 -0.03
C MET A 248 -4.60 -15.82 -1.43
N ASN A 249 -5.69 -16.34 -1.96
CA ASN A 249 -5.77 -16.83 -3.34
C ASN A 249 -5.54 -15.70 -4.36
N ILE A 250 -6.06 -14.49 -4.09
CA ILE A 250 -5.82 -13.31 -4.93
C ILE A 250 -4.35 -12.93 -4.90
N PHE A 251 -3.71 -12.89 -3.72
CA PHE A 251 -2.28 -12.63 -3.63
C PHE A 251 -1.43 -13.67 -4.37
N GLU A 252 -1.73 -14.98 -4.24
CA GLU A 252 -1.04 -16.03 -4.99
C GLU A 252 -1.22 -15.86 -6.51
N LYS A 253 -2.42 -15.52 -6.97
CA LYS A 253 -2.72 -15.21 -8.38
C LYS A 253 -1.85 -14.08 -8.91
N HIS A 254 -1.58 -13.06 -8.10
CA HIS A 254 -0.71 -11.93 -8.42
C HIS A 254 0.79 -12.20 -8.13
N GLY A 255 1.18 -13.45 -7.88
CA GLY A 255 2.59 -13.87 -7.79
C GLY A 255 3.26 -13.70 -6.42
N PHE A 256 2.48 -13.41 -5.38
CA PHE A 256 3.00 -13.42 -4.01
C PHE A 256 3.12 -14.83 -3.47
N ASN A 257 4.08 -15.04 -2.57
CA ASN A 257 4.20 -16.27 -1.80
C ASN A 257 3.50 -16.07 -0.45
N ILE A 258 2.57 -16.99 -0.12
CA ILE A 258 1.90 -17.00 1.18
C ILE A 258 2.67 -17.84 2.19
N ASN A 259 2.61 -17.46 3.46
CA ASN A 259 3.11 -18.31 4.55
C ASN A 259 2.10 -19.47 4.73
N LYS A 260 2.51 -20.69 4.38
CA LYS A 260 1.73 -21.91 4.69
C LYS A 260 1.98 -22.33 6.12
#